data_d9dfd56f3f432d367a9a336b3a8b5633
#
_entry.id   d9dfd56f3f432d367a9a336b3a8b5633
#
_cell.length_a   1.000
_cell.length_b   1.000
_cell.length_c   1.000
_cell.angle_alpha   90.00
_cell.angle_beta   90.00
_cell.angle_gamma   90.00
#
_symmetry.space_group_name_H-M   'P 1'
#
loop_
_entity.id
_entity.type
_entity.pdbx_description
1 polymer ?
#
loop_
_entity_poly.entity_id
_entity_poly.type
_entity_poly.pdbx_seq_one_letter_code
_entity_poly.pdbx_strand_id
1 'polypeptide(L)'
;LHKDYECFYMQNPPQAIEWLSRGNMPDLIISDIRMPEMRGDEFLAYLKLNELFKQIPVVMLSSEDSTSERIRLLEEGAEDYIVKPFNPQELKIRIKKILD
;
A
#
# COMPACT_ATOMS: atom_id res chain seq x y z
N LEU A 1 20.23 9.88 -11.91
CA LEU A 1 19.07 9.71 -12.76
C LEU A 1 17.80 9.73 -11.93
N HIS A 2 16.92 10.64 -12.26
CA HIS A 2 15.61 10.67 -11.65
C HIS A 2 14.69 9.73 -12.40
N LYS A 3 14.12 8.78 -11.67
CA LYS A 3 12.97 8.03 -12.16
C LYS A 3 11.72 8.63 -11.55
N ASP A 4 10.76 8.90 -12.39
CA ASP A 4 9.45 9.29 -11.92
C ASP A 4 8.66 8.02 -11.64
N TYR A 5 8.29 7.83 -10.36
CA TYR A 5 7.50 6.68 -9.94
C TYR A 5 6.06 7.09 -9.77
N GLU A 6 5.17 6.22 -10.19
CA GLU A 6 3.74 6.40 -10.00
C GLU A 6 3.32 5.73 -8.70
N CYS A 7 2.98 6.55 -7.70
CA CYS A 7 2.47 6.09 -6.41
C CYS A 7 0.97 6.32 -6.38
N PHE A 8 0.21 5.26 -6.13
CA PHE A 8 -1.24 5.33 -6.09
C PHE A 8 -1.71 5.28 -4.63
N TYR A 9 -2.36 6.36 -4.17
CA TYR A 9 -2.98 6.40 -2.86
C TYR A 9 -4.41 5.90 -2.98
N MET A 10 -4.68 4.74 -2.40
CA MET A 10 -5.95 4.07 -2.53
C MET A 10 -6.85 4.42 -1.34
N GLN A 11 -8.02 4.97 -1.63
CA GLN A 11 -9.02 5.33 -0.64
C GLN A 11 -10.33 4.58 -0.84
N ASN A 12 -10.52 3.97 -2.00
CA ASN A 12 -11.73 3.23 -2.33
C ASN A 12 -11.34 1.93 -3.01
N PRO A 13 -11.39 0.79 -2.29
CA PRO A 13 -10.94 -0.49 -2.83
C PRO A 13 -11.63 -0.93 -4.11
N PRO A 14 -12.98 -0.85 -4.24
CA PRO A 14 -13.62 -1.23 -5.50
C PRO A 14 -13.16 -0.42 -6.69
N GLN A 15 -12.99 0.90 -6.53
CA GLN A 15 -12.48 1.74 -7.61
C GLN A 15 -11.02 1.43 -7.94
N ALA A 16 -10.22 1.13 -6.94
CA ALA A 16 -8.82 0.76 -7.14
C ALA A 16 -8.71 -0.54 -7.92
N ILE A 17 -9.51 -1.54 -7.58
CA ILE A 17 -9.54 -2.82 -8.28
C ILE A 17 -9.97 -2.63 -9.73
N GLU A 18 -10.98 -1.81 -9.97
CA GLU A 18 -11.42 -1.50 -11.33
C GLU A 18 -10.31 -0.83 -12.12
N TRP A 19 -9.65 0.15 -11.54
CA TRP A 19 -8.56 0.87 -12.19
C TRP A 19 -7.40 -0.06 -12.56
N LEU A 20 -7.01 -0.93 -11.64
CA LEU A 20 -5.97 -1.94 -11.87
C LEU A 20 -6.40 -2.92 -12.97
N SER A 21 -7.67 -3.31 -12.98
CA SER A 21 -8.21 -4.25 -13.96
C SER A 21 -8.19 -3.70 -15.38
N ARG A 22 -8.10 -2.38 -15.55
CA ARG A 22 -7.99 -1.74 -16.85
C ARG A 22 -6.57 -1.76 -17.40
N GLY A 23 -5.63 -2.38 -16.70
CA GLY A 23 -4.24 -2.47 -17.14
C GLY A 23 -3.32 -1.42 -16.56
N ASN A 24 -3.80 -0.62 -15.62
CA ASN A 24 -2.94 0.36 -14.93
C ASN A 24 -2.06 -0.34 -13.92
N MET A 25 -0.76 -0.06 -13.96
CA MET A 25 0.22 -0.69 -13.08
C MET A 25 1.03 0.39 -12.36
N PRO A 26 0.62 0.77 -11.16
CA PRO A 26 1.41 1.74 -10.38
C PRO A 26 2.70 1.08 -9.88
N ASP A 27 3.69 1.92 -9.59
CA ASP A 27 4.95 1.43 -9.02
C ASP A 27 4.82 1.10 -7.54
N LEU A 28 3.85 1.70 -6.86
CA LEU A 28 3.62 1.50 -5.43
C LEU A 28 2.19 1.91 -5.08
N ILE A 29 1.59 1.18 -4.15
CA ILE A 29 0.26 1.50 -3.63
C ILE A 29 0.39 1.88 -2.16
N ILE A 30 -0.21 3.01 -1.79
CA ILE A 30 -0.35 3.42 -0.40
C ILE A 30 -1.82 3.20 -0.01
N SER A 31 -2.05 2.47 1.06
CA SER A 31 -3.41 2.09 1.45
C SER A 31 -3.66 2.36 2.93
N ASP A 32 -4.77 3.03 3.24
CA ASP A 32 -5.26 3.06 4.61
C ASP A 32 -5.79 1.68 4.99
N ILE A 33 -5.76 1.35 6.28
CA ILE A 33 -6.30 0.08 6.77
C ILE A 33 -7.82 0.16 6.88
N ARG A 34 -8.34 1.27 7.39
CA ARG A 34 -9.80 1.44 7.56
C ARG A 34 -10.38 2.22 6.40
N MET A 35 -11.17 1.53 5.60
CA MET A 35 -11.81 2.11 4.43
C MET A 35 -13.24 1.61 4.31
N PRO A 36 -14.13 2.38 3.63
CA PRO A 36 -15.47 1.89 3.35
C PRO A 36 -15.43 0.64 2.48
N GLU A 37 -16.34 -0.27 2.69
CA GLU A 37 -16.61 -1.47 1.90
C GLU A 37 -15.58 -2.59 2.03
N MET A 38 -14.30 -2.29 2.05
CA MET A 38 -13.24 -3.29 2.17
C MET A 38 -12.12 -2.74 3.03
N ARG A 39 -11.65 -3.52 3.99
CA ARG A 39 -10.50 -3.12 4.82
C ARG A 39 -9.21 -3.19 4.00
N GLY A 40 -8.22 -2.38 4.39
CA GLY A 40 -6.92 -2.38 3.72
C GLY A 40 -6.19 -3.71 3.78
N ASP A 41 -6.34 -4.46 4.88
CA ASP A 41 -5.75 -5.78 4.99
C ASP A 41 -6.41 -6.79 4.04
N GLU A 42 -7.71 -6.67 3.80
CA GLU A 42 -8.40 -7.48 2.79
C GLU A 42 -7.91 -7.11 1.37
N PHE A 43 -7.73 -5.82 1.12
CA PHE A 43 -7.22 -5.36 -0.17
C PHE A 43 -5.78 -5.85 -0.40
N LEU A 44 -4.95 -5.80 0.64
CA LEU A 44 -3.59 -6.33 0.57
C LEU A 44 -3.61 -7.81 0.20
N ALA A 45 -4.45 -8.59 0.85
CA ALA A 45 -4.60 -10.02 0.54
C ALA A 45 -5.04 -10.24 -0.91
N TYR A 46 -5.99 -9.45 -1.38
CA TYR A 46 -6.43 -9.51 -2.77
C TYR A 46 -5.27 -9.30 -3.75
N LEU A 47 -4.46 -8.27 -3.50
CA LEU A 47 -3.33 -7.96 -4.37
C LEU A 47 -2.28 -9.08 -4.35
N LYS A 48 -1.96 -9.59 -3.17
CA LYS A 48 -0.89 -10.60 -3.02
C LYS A 48 -1.29 -11.97 -3.56
N LEU A 49 -2.59 -12.24 -3.67
CA LEU A 49 -3.08 -13.48 -4.28
C LEU A 49 -3.28 -13.36 -5.80
N ASN A 50 -3.16 -12.17 -6.34
CA ASN A 50 -3.37 -11.93 -7.76
C ASN A 50 -2.04 -11.97 -8.51
N GLU A 51 -1.92 -12.84 -9.50
CA GLU A 51 -0.68 -13.02 -10.26
C GLU A 51 -0.22 -11.73 -10.97
N LEU A 52 -1.17 -10.87 -11.36
CA LEU A 52 -0.84 -9.62 -12.04
C LEU A 52 -0.37 -8.53 -11.08
N PHE A 53 -0.84 -8.55 -9.83
CA PHE A 53 -0.64 -7.43 -8.90
C PHE A 53 0.29 -7.76 -7.74
N LYS A 54 0.63 -9.02 -7.51
CA LYS A 54 1.40 -9.43 -6.33
C LYS A 54 2.78 -8.80 -6.23
N GLN A 55 3.32 -8.30 -7.34
CA GLN A 55 4.64 -7.66 -7.36
C GLN A 55 4.59 -6.18 -6.96
N ILE A 56 3.41 -5.58 -6.94
CA ILE A 56 3.28 -4.17 -6.58
C ILE A 56 3.54 -4.01 -5.08
N PRO A 57 4.53 -3.20 -4.67
CA PRO A 57 4.74 -2.96 -3.24
C PRO A 57 3.59 -2.14 -2.65
N VAL A 58 3.17 -2.51 -1.44
CA VAL A 58 2.07 -1.87 -0.74
C VAL A 58 2.56 -1.34 0.61
N VAL A 59 2.34 -0.06 0.85
CA VAL A 59 2.62 0.59 2.12
C VAL A 59 1.29 0.82 2.85
N MET A 60 1.19 0.32 4.07
CA MET A 60 -0.03 0.44 4.87
C MET A 60 0.07 1.65 5.80
N LEU A 61 -1.01 2.44 5.85
CA LEU A 61 -1.13 3.57 6.77
C LEU A 61 -2.16 3.23 7.84
N SER A 62 -1.80 3.45 9.11
CA SER A 62 -2.68 3.16 10.23
C SER A 62 -2.71 4.31 11.24
N SER A 63 -3.85 4.53 11.86
CA SER A 63 -3.97 5.43 13.01
C SER A 63 -3.60 4.74 14.32
N GLU A 64 -3.31 3.45 14.29
CA GLU A 64 -2.97 2.66 15.48
C GLU A 64 -1.49 2.30 15.47
N ASP A 65 -0.80 2.63 16.58
CA ASP A 65 0.58 2.19 16.78
C ASP A 65 0.54 0.84 17.49
N SER A 66 0.28 -0.21 16.71
CA SER A 66 0.14 -1.57 17.20
C SER A 66 1.24 -2.45 16.63
N THR A 67 2.10 -2.98 17.51
CA THR A 67 3.18 -3.87 17.10
C THR A 67 2.64 -5.17 16.49
N SER A 68 1.60 -5.73 17.09
CA SER A 68 1.01 -6.99 16.57
C SER A 68 0.38 -6.80 15.19
N GLU A 69 -0.30 -5.67 14.97
CA GLU A 69 -0.85 -5.36 13.66
C GLU A 69 0.25 -5.16 12.62
N ARG A 70 1.30 -4.43 13.00
CA ARG A 70 2.46 -4.21 12.13
C ARG A 70 3.07 -5.53 11.67
N ILE A 71 3.34 -6.42 12.62
CA ILE A 71 3.93 -7.73 12.33
C ILE A 71 3.02 -8.51 11.40
N ARG A 72 1.72 -8.56 11.71
CA ARG A 72 0.75 -9.30 10.90
C ARG A 72 0.72 -8.81 9.46
N LEU A 73 0.65 -7.49 9.25
CA LEU A 73 0.58 -6.94 7.90
C LEU A 73 1.88 -7.12 7.12
N LEU A 74 3.03 -6.99 7.79
CA LEU A 74 4.31 -7.26 7.14
C LEU A 74 4.44 -8.72 6.73
N GLU A 75 3.98 -9.65 7.57
CA GLU A 75 3.96 -11.07 7.22
C GLU A 75 2.99 -11.36 6.07
N GLU A 76 1.90 -10.62 5.97
CA GLU A 76 0.94 -10.76 4.87
C GLU A 76 1.42 -10.13 3.56
N GLY A 77 2.57 -9.48 3.56
CA GLY A 77 3.20 -8.99 2.35
C GLY A 77 3.26 -7.48 2.18
N ALA A 78 2.90 -6.69 3.19
CA ALA A 78 3.09 -5.25 3.13
C ALA A 78 4.59 -4.93 3.15
N GLU A 79 5.01 -3.97 2.33
CA GLU A 79 6.40 -3.53 2.28
C GLU A 79 6.76 -2.66 3.48
N ASP A 80 5.81 -1.89 3.99
CA ASP A 80 6.03 -1.03 5.14
C ASP A 80 4.70 -0.73 5.83
N TYR A 81 4.79 -0.24 7.06
CA TYR A 81 3.65 0.11 7.90
C TYR A 81 3.97 1.44 8.56
N ILE A 82 3.17 2.45 8.30
CA ILE A 82 3.41 3.81 8.77
C ILE A 82 2.24 4.26 9.62
N VAL A 83 2.53 4.80 10.81
CA VAL A 83 1.51 5.27 11.75
C VAL A 83 1.21 6.74 11.48
N LYS A 84 -0.07 7.08 11.46
CA LYS A 84 -0.53 8.46 11.34
C LYS A 84 -0.56 9.13 12.72
N PRO A 85 -0.30 10.42 12.84
CA PRO A 85 0.16 11.30 11.76
C PRO A 85 1.62 11.03 11.42
N PHE A 86 1.97 11.10 10.14
CA PHE A 86 3.34 10.86 9.70
C PHE A 86 3.97 12.15 9.16
N ASN A 87 5.29 12.18 9.16
CA ASN A 87 6.03 13.27 8.54
C ASN A 87 6.12 13.01 7.04
N PRO A 88 5.69 13.96 6.17
CA PRO A 88 5.73 13.74 4.72
C PRO A 88 7.14 13.45 4.19
N GLN A 89 8.17 14.02 4.79
CA GLN A 89 9.54 13.75 4.36
C GLN A 89 9.96 12.32 4.70
N GLU A 90 9.55 11.82 5.86
CA GLU A 90 9.81 10.44 6.24
C GLU A 90 9.12 9.47 5.28
N LEU A 91 7.88 9.75 4.92
CA LEU A 91 7.15 8.92 3.96
C LEU A 91 7.87 8.88 2.62
N LYS A 92 8.34 10.02 2.12
CA LYS A 92 9.11 10.07 0.87
C LYS A 92 10.38 9.24 0.93
N ILE A 93 11.08 9.30 2.04
CA ILE A 93 12.32 8.53 2.23
C ILE A 93 12.02 7.04 2.20
N ARG A 94 10.96 6.61 2.90
CA ARG A 94 10.57 5.20 2.93
C ARG A 94 10.16 4.69 1.56
N ILE A 95 9.39 5.47 0.82
CA ILE A 95 8.97 5.12 -0.55
C ILE A 95 10.18 5.01 -1.45
N LYS A 96 11.10 5.96 -1.36
CA LYS A 96 12.32 5.93 -2.16
C LYS A 96 13.13 4.67 -1.91
N LYS A 97 13.27 4.25 -0.67
CA LYS A 97 14.00 3.03 -0.32
C LYS A 97 13.36 1.77 -0.91
N ILE A 98 12.03 1.76 -0.99
CA ILE A 98 11.31 0.63 -1.56
C ILE A 98 11.51 0.57 -3.08
N LEU A 99 11.48 1.72 -3.76
CA LEU A 99 11.51 1.79 -5.22
C LEU A 99 12.91 1.85 -5.81
N ASP A 100 13.87 2.30 -5.04
CA ASP A 100 15.28 2.34 -5.44
C ASP A 100 16.01 1.12 -4.91
#